data_503f2ceb8ee1ca03bbfae98bf8103afa
#
_entry.id   503f2ceb8ee1ca03bbfae98bf8103afa
#
_cell.length_a   1.000
_cell.length_b   1.000
_cell.length_c   1.000
_cell.angle_alpha   90.00
_cell.angle_beta   90.00
_cell.angle_gamma   90.00
#
_symmetry.space_group_name_H-M   'P 1'
#
loop_
_entity.id
_entity.type
_entity.pdbx_description
1 polymer ?
#
loop_
_entity_poly.entity_id
_entity_poly.type
_entity_poly.pdbx_seq_one_letter_code
_entity_poly.pdbx_strand_id
1 'polypeptide(L)'
;MKQHGVYEVLDENMESVYIGSTHLKLEWLEDNHRNWQQKNYSRTDFRQALVENGKEWTFRWAEKPRDVSREYIEIVEGALIRYAKPKYNRSQYPYERSVHEGRFVGKNV
;
A
#
# COMPACT_ATOMS: atom_id res chain seq x y z
N MET A 1 15.59 7.22 -15.00
CA MET A 1 14.18 7.16 -14.55
C MET A 1 14.06 6.24 -13.37
N LYS A 2 13.19 6.60 -12.43
CA LYS A 2 13.05 5.78 -11.25
C LYS A 2 12.27 4.53 -11.54
N GLN A 3 12.64 3.46 -10.87
CA GLN A 3 11.91 2.22 -11.00
C GLN A 3 10.85 2.17 -9.92
N HIS A 4 9.66 1.73 -10.29
CA HIS A 4 8.55 1.64 -9.35
C HIS A 4 8.14 0.19 -9.18
N GLY A 5 7.81 -0.17 -7.96
CA GLY A 5 7.34 -1.52 -7.68
C GLY A 5 6.14 -1.46 -6.75
N VAL A 6 5.53 -2.59 -6.52
CA VAL A 6 4.40 -2.72 -5.61
C VAL A 6 4.81 -3.67 -4.50
N TYR A 7 4.69 -3.22 -3.27
CA TYR A 7 5.05 -4.07 -2.14
C TYR A 7 3.79 -4.53 -1.42
N GLU A 8 3.92 -5.61 -0.70
CA GLU A 8 2.82 -6.17 0.08
C GLU A 8 3.35 -6.49 1.46
N VAL A 9 2.55 -6.20 2.47
CA VAL A 9 2.89 -6.52 3.85
C VAL A 9 1.96 -7.63 4.29
N LEU A 10 2.54 -8.69 4.86
CA LEU A 10 1.80 -9.86 5.29
C LEU A 10 1.94 -9.99 6.79
N ASP A 11 0.88 -10.42 7.45
CA ASP A 11 0.94 -10.60 8.89
C ASP A 11 1.57 -11.97 9.22
N GLU A 12 1.57 -12.32 10.47
CA GLU A 12 2.22 -13.55 10.91
C GLU A 12 1.52 -14.80 10.37
N ASN A 13 0.29 -14.66 9.90
CA ASN A 13 -0.44 -15.76 9.29
C ASN A 13 -0.34 -15.70 7.78
N MET A 14 0.53 -14.85 7.24
CA MET A 14 0.75 -14.68 5.82
C MET A 14 -0.47 -14.15 5.11
N GLU A 15 -1.28 -13.39 5.82
CA GLU A 15 -2.44 -12.74 5.21
C GLU A 15 -2.08 -11.29 4.87
N SER A 16 -2.61 -10.80 3.77
CA SER A 16 -2.27 -9.48 3.29
C SER A 16 -2.87 -8.42 4.18
N VAL A 17 -2.04 -7.52 4.69
CA VAL A 17 -2.54 -6.44 5.52
C VAL A 17 -2.39 -5.08 4.84
N TYR A 18 -1.49 -4.94 3.89
CA TYR A 18 -1.33 -3.66 3.20
C TYR A 18 -0.58 -3.84 1.89
N ILE A 19 -0.99 -3.08 0.87
CA ILE A 19 -0.32 -3.06 -0.42
C ILE A 19 -0.09 -1.59 -0.79
N GLY A 20 1.09 -1.28 -1.28
CA GLY A 20 1.42 0.07 -1.70
C GLY A 20 2.44 0.05 -2.82
N SER A 21 2.70 1.20 -3.40
CA SER A 21 3.71 1.31 -4.44
C SER A 21 4.83 2.22 -3.96
N THR A 22 6.02 2.05 -4.50
CA THR A 22 7.15 2.81 -4.05
C THR A 22 8.26 2.79 -5.10
N HIS A 23 9.13 3.80 -5.05
CA HIS A 23 10.35 3.79 -5.83
C HIS A 23 11.56 3.60 -4.92
N LEU A 24 11.32 3.31 -3.65
CA LEU A 24 12.39 3.13 -2.69
C LEU A 24 12.78 1.68 -2.59
N LYS A 25 13.95 1.43 -2.05
CA LYS A 25 14.33 0.07 -1.72
C LYS A 25 13.41 -0.43 -0.62
N LEU A 26 13.10 -1.71 -0.69
CA LEU A 26 12.14 -2.27 0.25
C LEU A 26 12.59 -2.11 1.69
N GLU A 27 13.88 -2.28 1.94
CA GLU A 27 14.40 -2.17 3.29
C GLU A 27 14.23 -0.76 3.84
N TRP A 28 14.44 0.24 3.00
CA TRP A 28 14.27 1.62 3.43
C TRP A 28 12.81 1.93 3.69
N LEU A 29 11.95 1.39 2.85
CA LEU A 29 10.53 1.61 3.01
C LEU A 29 10.06 1.00 4.31
N GLU A 30 10.47 -0.21 4.59
CA GLU A 30 10.09 -0.90 5.81
C GLU A 30 10.58 -0.12 7.03
N ASP A 31 11.82 0.35 6.98
CA ASP A 31 12.35 1.14 8.06
C ASP A 31 11.54 2.39 8.30
N ASN A 32 11.18 3.09 7.24
CA ASN A 32 10.40 4.30 7.38
C ASN A 32 9.06 4.03 8.03
N HIS A 33 8.40 2.96 7.65
CA HIS A 33 7.12 2.64 8.24
C HIS A 33 7.26 2.22 9.70
N ARG A 34 8.26 1.43 10.02
CA ARG A 34 8.40 0.92 11.38
C ARG A 34 8.86 1.99 12.35
N ASN A 35 9.58 2.98 11.84
CA ASN A 35 10.07 4.07 12.70
C ASN A 35 9.20 5.29 12.64
N TRP A 36 8.00 5.16 12.07
CA TRP A 36 7.07 6.25 11.95
C TRP A 36 6.73 6.86 13.29
N GLN A 37 6.69 8.20 13.33
CA GLN A 37 6.40 8.92 14.54
C GLN A 37 4.98 9.41 14.50
N GLN A 38 4.19 8.92 15.43
CA GLN A 38 2.82 9.23 15.39
C GLN A 38 2.47 10.68 15.48
N LYS A 39 3.25 11.45 16.14
CA LYS A 39 2.92 12.83 16.31
C LYS A 39 2.88 13.59 15.04
N ASN A 40 3.26 13.03 13.99
CA ASN A 40 3.26 13.72 12.79
C ASN A 40 2.06 13.58 12.00
N TYR A 41 1.18 13.36 12.42
CA TYR A 41 0.08 13.45 11.75
C TYR A 41 -0.55 12.59 11.01
N SER A 42 -0.82 12.65 10.09
CA SER A 42 -1.56 11.90 9.34
C SER A 42 -1.19 10.58 9.57
N ARG A 43 -1.78 9.78 10.26
CA ARG A 43 -1.42 8.50 10.43
C ARG A 43 -2.35 7.65 9.69
N THR A 44 -1.92 6.48 9.26
CA THR A 44 -2.79 5.52 8.67
C THR A 44 -2.96 4.41 9.67
N ASP A 45 -4.09 3.73 9.58
CA ASP A 45 -4.33 2.59 10.45
C ASP A 45 -3.26 1.54 10.28
N PHE A 46 -2.75 1.38 9.05
CA PHE A 46 -1.69 0.44 8.78
C PHE A 46 -0.46 0.74 9.61
N ARG A 47 0.00 1.99 9.61
CA ARG A 47 1.23 2.31 10.32
C ARG A 47 1.06 2.14 11.82
N GLN A 48 -0.08 2.51 12.34
CA GLN A 48 -0.32 2.34 13.75
C GLN A 48 -0.31 0.87 14.12
N ALA A 49 -0.98 0.03 13.33
CA ALA A 49 -1.01 -1.39 13.59
C ALA A 49 0.38 -2.01 13.47
N LEU A 50 1.15 -1.55 12.50
CA LEU A 50 2.50 -2.07 12.31
C LEU A 50 3.36 -1.80 13.53
N VAL A 51 3.30 -0.58 14.05
CA VAL A 51 4.09 -0.22 15.22
C VAL A 51 3.64 -0.98 16.45
N GLU A 52 2.35 -1.18 16.60
CA GLU A 52 1.82 -1.81 17.81
C GLU A 52 1.84 -3.33 17.74
N ASN A 53 1.59 -3.90 16.56
CA ASN A 53 1.42 -5.34 16.46
C ASN A 53 2.22 -6.01 15.37
N GLY A 54 2.96 -5.27 14.58
CA GLY A 54 3.52 -5.80 13.35
C GLY A 54 4.95 -6.30 13.42
N LYS A 55 5.39 -6.67 14.60
CA LYS A 55 6.79 -7.09 14.75
C LYS A 55 7.13 -8.25 13.85
N GLU A 56 6.20 -9.17 13.67
CA GLU A 56 6.44 -10.37 12.87
C GLU A 56 5.90 -10.23 11.46
N TRP A 57 5.47 -9.05 11.05
CA TRP A 57 4.95 -8.87 9.71
C TRP A 57 6.09 -8.81 8.71
N THR A 58 5.81 -9.25 7.49
CA THR A 58 6.82 -9.35 6.44
C THR A 58 6.50 -8.41 5.30
N PHE A 59 7.50 -7.65 4.86
CA PHE A 59 7.38 -6.82 3.66
C PHE A 59 7.98 -7.59 2.50
N ARG A 60 7.30 -7.61 1.37
CA ARG A 60 7.85 -8.28 0.19
C ARG A 60 7.38 -7.54 -1.06
N TRP A 61 8.04 -7.82 -2.18
CA TRP A 61 7.61 -7.27 -3.44
C TRP A 61 6.49 -8.13 -4.01
N ALA A 62 5.35 -7.49 -4.35
CA ALA A 62 4.32 -8.15 -5.11
C ALA A 62 4.63 -8.00 -6.58
N GLU A 63 5.20 -6.83 -6.97
CA GLU A 63 5.71 -6.59 -8.31
C GLU A 63 7.05 -5.93 -8.14
N LYS A 64 8.09 -6.56 -8.61
CA LYS A 64 9.43 -6.01 -8.46
C LYS A 64 9.55 -4.69 -9.19
N PRO A 65 10.41 -3.81 -8.72
CA PRO A 65 10.55 -2.50 -9.34
C PRO A 65 10.93 -2.62 -10.79
N ARG A 66 10.29 -1.81 -11.63
CA ARG A 66 10.55 -1.77 -13.04
C ARG A 66 10.51 -0.33 -13.52
N ASP A 67 11.10 -0.11 -14.67
CA ASP A 67 11.14 1.22 -15.26
C ASP A 67 9.82 1.45 -15.99
N VAL A 68 8.79 1.78 -15.24
CA VAL A 68 7.47 2.03 -15.77
C VAL A 68 6.95 3.32 -15.18
N SER A 69 5.90 3.88 -15.75
CA SER A 69 5.35 5.12 -15.27
C SER A 69 4.67 4.92 -13.92
N ARG A 70 4.55 5.99 -13.19
CA ARG A 70 3.86 5.94 -11.92
C ARG A 70 2.40 5.56 -12.14
N GLU A 71 1.80 6.08 -13.20
CA GLU A 71 0.41 5.77 -13.51
C GLU A 71 0.21 4.28 -13.72
N TYR A 72 1.13 3.66 -14.45
CA TYR A 72 1.03 2.24 -14.70
C TYR A 72 1.10 1.46 -13.40
N ILE A 73 2.05 1.81 -12.56
CA ILE A 73 2.23 1.06 -11.33
C ILE A 73 1.06 1.28 -10.37
N GLU A 74 0.43 2.45 -10.42
CA GLU A 74 -0.75 2.69 -9.59
C GLU A 74 -1.93 1.84 -10.05
N ILE A 75 -2.03 1.58 -11.34
CA ILE A 75 -3.07 0.69 -11.85
C ILE A 75 -2.83 -0.73 -11.35
N VAL A 76 -1.58 -1.17 -11.38
CA VAL A 76 -1.22 -2.49 -10.89
C VAL A 76 -1.50 -2.59 -9.39
N GLU A 77 -1.11 -1.58 -8.66
CA GLU A 77 -1.35 -1.54 -7.22
C GLU A 77 -2.84 -1.66 -6.93
N GLY A 78 -3.65 -0.89 -7.63
CA GLY A 78 -5.09 -0.93 -7.42
C GLY A 78 -5.71 -2.27 -7.73
N ALA A 79 -5.23 -2.92 -8.79
CA ALA A 79 -5.72 -4.24 -9.14
C ALA A 79 -5.40 -5.25 -8.05
N LEU A 80 -4.17 -5.16 -7.52
CA LEU A 80 -3.76 -6.07 -6.46
C LEU A 80 -4.54 -5.82 -5.18
N ILE A 81 -4.82 -4.56 -4.86
CA ILE A 81 -5.61 -4.24 -3.69
C ILE A 81 -7.01 -4.84 -3.81
N ARG A 82 -7.61 -4.72 -4.98
CA ARG A 82 -8.94 -5.27 -5.17
C ARG A 82 -8.97 -6.77 -5.10
N TYR A 83 -7.88 -7.40 -5.57
CA TYR A 83 -7.79 -8.84 -5.55
C TYR A 83 -7.55 -9.36 -4.13
N ALA A 84 -6.57 -8.81 -3.44
CA ALA A 84 -6.16 -9.31 -2.14
C ALA A 84 -6.97 -8.78 -0.97
N LYS A 85 -7.60 -7.63 -1.16
CA LYS A 85 -8.41 -6.97 -0.14
C LYS A 85 -7.66 -6.88 1.18
N PRO A 86 -6.49 -6.21 1.19
CA PRO A 86 -5.70 -6.14 2.41
C PRO A 86 -6.45 -5.40 3.50
N LYS A 87 -6.17 -5.78 4.71
CA LYS A 87 -6.93 -5.31 5.84
C LYS A 87 -6.90 -3.79 5.99
N TYR A 88 -5.79 -3.15 5.69
CA TYR A 88 -5.62 -1.74 5.97
C TYR A 88 -5.62 -0.83 4.75
N ASN A 89 -6.12 -1.33 3.61
CA ASN A 89 -6.18 -0.50 2.42
C ASN A 89 -7.56 0.09 2.14
N ARG A 90 -8.49 -0.04 3.08
CA ARG A 90 -9.85 0.34 2.79
C ARG A 90 -10.02 1.77 2.37
N SER A 91 -9.33 2.66 3.02
CA SER A 91 -9.48 4.07 2.69
C SER A 91 -8.74 4.43 1.43
N GLN A 92 -8.05 3.48 0.83
CA GLN A 92 -7.28 3.74 -0.36
C GLN A 92 -7.82 3.02 -1.57
N TYR A 93 -9.11 2.74 -1.59
CA TYR A 93 -9.71 2.14 -2.76
C TYR A 93 -10.15 3.26 -3.70
N PRO A 94 -9.24 3.83 -4.44
CA PRO A 94 -9.57 4.98 -5.27
C PRO A 94 -10.50 4.63 -6.40
N TYR A 95 -10.44 3.38 -6.86
CA TYR A 95 -11.29 3.02 -7.92
C TYR A 95 -12.70 3.03 -7.52
N GLU A 96 -13.01 2.54 -6.33
CA GLU A 96 -14.35 2.54 -5.87
C GLU A 96 -14.84 3.92 -5.70
N ARG A 97 -13.98 4.78 -5.16
CA ARG A 97 -14.38 6.14 -4.99
C ARG A 97 -14.60 6.82 -6.31
N SER A 98 -13.70 6.61 -7.24
CA SER A 98 -13.81 7.25 -8.51
C SER A 98 -15.04 6.86 -9.24
N VAL A 99 -15.33 5.62 -9.22
CA VAL A 99 -16.49 5.14 -9.89
C VAL A 99 -17.72 5.69 -9.26
N HIS A 100 -17.72 5.80 -7.97
CA HIS A 100 -18.86 6.27 -7.30
C HIS A 100 -18.92 7.71 -7.24
N GLU A 101 -17.84 8.37 -7.29
CA GLU A 101 -17.81 9.75 -7.19
C GLU A 101 -17.67 10.33 -8.46
N GLY A 102 -17.61 9.54 -9.28
CA GLY A 102 -17.33 10.02 -10.43
C GLY A 102 -16.05 10.19 -10.49
N ARG A 103 -15.52 10.10 -10.44
CA ARG A 103 -14.40 10.24 -10.53
C ARG A 103 -13.85 9.51 -10.47
N PHE A 104 -13.89 8.82 -10.43
CA PHE A 104 -13.60 8.09 -10.12
C PHE A 104 -14.08 7.76 -9.71
N VAL A 105 -14.82 7.93 -9.87
CA VAL A 105 -15.19 7.73 -9.28
C VAL A 105 -15.65 7.44 -8.94
N GLY A 106 -16.07 7.35 -8.99
CA GLY A 106 -16.39 7.24 -8.39
C GLY A 106 -17.12 7.08 -7.96
N LYS A 107 -17.66 7.11 -8.03
CA LYS A 107 -18.23 7.14 -7.53
C LYS A 107 -18.81 7.12 -7.23
N ASN A 108 -19.03 7.20 -7.33
CA ASN A 108 -19.36 7.37 -6.99
C ASN A 108 -19.63 7.17 -7.06
N VAL A 109 -19.89 7.12 -7.49
CA VAL A 109 -19.91 7.18 -7.38
C VAL A 109 -19.79 7.10 -7.46
#